data_bc7daf43719ba08788bbd08f1bf6e071
#
_entry.id   bc7daf43719ba08788bbd08f1bf6e071
#
_cell.length_a   1.000
_cell.length_b   1.000
_cell.length_c   1.000
_cell.angle_alpha   90.00
_cell.angle_beta   90.00
_cell.angle_gamma   90.00
#
_symmetry.space_group_name_H-M   'P 1'
#
loop_
_entity.id
_entity.type
_entity.pdbx_description
1 polymer ?
#
loop_
_entity_poly.entity_id
_entity_poly.type
_entity_poly.pdbx_seq_one_letter_code
_entity_poly.pdbx_strand_id
1 'polypeptide(L)'
;MELTLETIRAAHARIAPYIVQTPLLRLPALDDALGCEVYAKAECMQRTGAFKLRGAMNKILALTEDERARGFVAASSGNHGRAVAYAAQRFGTHACIVMPETAPAVKQAAIRALGAELVLCDAAERFDVAARLCAERGATMVPPFDDPLVMAGQGTVGLEILEQCPALDALVVPVSGGGLIGGVATAVKALAPHVRVYGAEPEALPRYRESLRAGHPVQVEQQRSVADALVAQRPGDVCFPYVAENADGFADVADADLLRAMKLLLLEGKLLCEPSSAIGMGAALRGQLPLRRTDKVCFVISGGNVALEQLHRLEDVRL
;
A
#
# COMPACT_ATOMS: atom_id res chain seq x y z
N MET A 1 15.26 3.84 14.55
CA MET A 1 15.89 3.22 13.37
C MET A 1 15.63 4.15 12.20
N GLU A 2 16.65 4.45 11.44
CA GLU A 2 16.55 5.23 10.20
C GLU A 2 16.17 4.32 9.02
N LEU A 3 15.40 4.82 8.07
CA LEU A 3 15.07 4.10 6.84
C LEU A 3 16.19 4.37 5.82
N THR A 4 16.97 3.34 5.51
CA THR A 4 18.06 3.38 4.54
C THR A 4 18.01 2.18 3.60
N LEU A 5 18.80 2.19 2.52
CA LEU A 5 18.91 1.04 1.63
C LEU A 5 19.35 -0.23 2.38
N GLU A 6 20.27 -0.10 3.35
CA GLU A 6 20.76 -1.21 4.16
C GLU A 6 19.65 -1.83 5.00
N THR A 7 18.81 -0.98 5.65
CA THR A 7 17.68 -1.47 6.46
C THR A 7 16.59 -2.11 5.59
N ILE A 8 16.39 -1.63 4.35
CA ILE A 8 15.47 -2.23 3.37
C ILE A 8 16.02 -3.58 2.86
N ARG A 9 17.32 -3.69 2.58
CA ARG A 9 17.96 -4.96 2.21
C ARG A 9 17.89 -5.98 3.35
N ALA A 10 18.13 -5.55 4.59
CA ALA A 10 17.99 -6.41 5.76
C ALA A 10 16.53 -6.88 5.94
N ALA A 11 15.55 -6.00 5.68
CA ALA A 11 14.14 -6.36 5.65
C ALA A 11 13.85 -7.39 4.56
N HIS A 12 14.37 -7.20 3.34
CA HIS A 12 14.20 -8.14 2.22
C HIS A 12 14.70 -9.54 2.58
N ALA A 13 15.92 -9.64 3.08
CA ALA A 13 16.49 -10.92 3.51
C ALA A 13 15.65 -11.59 4.62
N ARG A 14 15.14 -10.78 5.58
CA ARG A 14 14.35 -11.26 6.71
C ARG A 14 12.99 -11.80 6.28
N ILE A 15 12.29 -11.13 5.36
CA ILE A 15 10.93 -11.50 4.97
C ILE A 15 10.86 -12.47 3.80
N ALA A 16 11.94 -12.67 3.02
CA ALA A 16 11.96 -13.51 1.83
C ALA A 16 11.31 -14.90 2.01
N PRO A 17 11.51 -15.64 3.12
CA PRO A 17 10.87 -16.95 3.31
C PRO A 17 9.34 -16.89 3.48
N TYR A 18 8.79 -15.72 3.80
CA TYR A 18 7.40 -15.52 4.21
C TYR A 18 6.52 -14.83 3.18
N ILE A 19 7.12 -14.25 2.16
CA ILE A 19 6.43 -13.49 1.10
C ILE A 19 6.55 -14.20 -0.26
N VAL A 20 5.86 -13.67 -1.26
CA VAL A 20 6.08 -13.99 -2.67
C VAL A 20 6.89 -12.84 -3.27
N GLN A 21 7.96 -13.13 -4.00
CA GLN A 21 8.54 -12.18 -4.95
C GLN A 21 7.53 -12.04 -6.09
N THR A 22 6.71 -10.98 -6.02
CA THR A 22 5.62 -10.78 -6.97
C THR A 22 6.15 -10.45 -8.37
N PRO A 23 5.46 -10.86 -9.43
CA PRO A 23 5.95 -10.60 -10.79
C PRO A 23 5.84 -9.11 -11.15
N LEU A 24 6.77 -8.66 -11.98
CA LEU A 24 6.66 -7.45 -12.77
C LEU A 24 6.15 -7.82 -14.16
N LEU A 25 4.90 -7.47 -14.44
CA LEU A 25 4.20 -7.85 -15.68
C LEU A 25 4.37 -6.74 -16.71
N ARG A 26 4.80 -7.08 -17.94
CA ARG A 26 4.74 -6.19 -19.09
C ARG A 26 3.33 -6.25 -19.68
N LEU A 27 2.67 -5.10 -19.86
CA LEU A 27 1.28 -4.99 -20.31
C LEU A 27 1.18 -4.17 -21.61
N PRO A 28 1.63 -4.70 -22.78
CA PRO A 28 1.69 -3.96 -24.04
C PRO A 28 0.32 -3.45 -24.52
N ALA A 29 -0.76 -4.15 -24.19
CA ALA A 29 -2.12 -3.74 -24.54
C ALA A 29 -2.54 -2.39 -23.92
N LEU A 30 -1.79 -1.90 -22.92
CA LEU A 30 -2.08 -0.63 -22.23
C LEU A 30 -1.15 0.52 -22.68
N ASP A 31 -0.13 0.26 -23.49
CA ASP A 31 0.87 1.27 -23.86
C ASP A 31 0.26 2.51 -24.52
N ASP A 32 -0.60 2.28 -25.51
CA ASP A 32 -1.24 3.38 -26.24
C ASP A 32 -2.20 4.18 -25.36
N ALA A 33 -2.93 3.51 -24.49
CA ALA A 33 -3.87 4.18 -23.58
C ALA A 33 -3.16 5.01 -22.51
N LEU A 34 -1.99 4.56 -22.04
CA LEU A 34 -1.22 5.22 -20.96
C LEU A 34 -0.08 6.10 -21.48
N GLY A 35 0.23 6.03 -22.77
CA GLY A 35 1.26 6.84 -23.43
C GLY A 35 2.70 6.53 -22.98
N CYS A 36 2.99 5.27 -22.60
CA CYS A 36 4.30 4.80 -22.15
C CYS A 36 4.42 3.28 -22.29
N GLU A 37 5.62 2.71 -22.12
CA GLU A 37 5.78 1.26 -21.97
C GLU A 37 5.33 0.82 -20.56
N VAL A 38 4.21 0.08 -20.47
CA VAL A 38 3.53 -0.24 -19.22
C VAL A 38 4.06 -1.50 -18.55
N TYR A 39 4.50 -1.38 -17.32
CA TYR A 39 4.81 -2.46 -16.41
C TYR A 39 3.93 -2.39 -15.16
N ALA A 40 3.53 -3.52 -14.62
CA ALA A 40 2.74 -3.61 -13.39
C ALA A 40 3.44 -4.48 -12.36
N LYS A 41 3.81 -3.93 -11.21
CA LYS A 41 4.27 -4.71 -10.05
C LYS A 41 3.06 -5.27 -9.32
N ALA A 42 2.83 -6.57 -9.46
CA ALA A 42 1.59 -7.22 -9.09
C ALA A 42 1.54 -7.61 -7.60
N GLU A 43 1.55 -6.63 -6.67
CA GLU A 43 1.39 -6.87 -5.23
C GLU A 43 0.00 -7.44 -4.87
N CYS A 44 -0.98 -7.37 -5.78
CA CYS A 44 -2.24 -8.09 -5.67
C CYS A 44 -2.07 -9.62 -5.64
N MET A 45 -0.94 -10.15 -6.13
CA MET A 45 -0.58 -11.57 -6.08
C MET A 45 0.20 -11.97 -4.82
N GLN A 46 0.39 -11.07 -3.86
CA GLN A 46 1.02 -11.41 -2.59
C GLN A 46 0.13 -12.39 -1.79
N ARG A 47 0.70 -13.19 -0.87
CA ARG A 47 -0.01 -14.22 -0.09
C ARG A 47 -1.30 -13.75 0.58
N THR A 48 -1.35 -12.47 1.02
CA THR A 48 -2.55 -11.88 1.62
C THR A 48 -3.32 -11.00 0.63
N GLY A 49 -2.96 -11.04 -0.66
CA GLY A 49 -3.59 -10.25 -1.71
C GLY A 49 -3.19 -8.77 -1.71
N ALA A 50 -2.13 -8.36 -0.97
CA ALA A 50 -1.66 -6.98 -0.96
C ALA A 50 -0.23 -6.85 -0.37
N PHE A 51 0.48 -5.78 -0.75
CA PHE A 51 1.83 -5.43 -0.30
C PHE A 51 2.00 -5.35 1.23
N LYS A 52 0.90 -5.10 1.96
CA LYS A 52 0.90 -4.88 3.41
C LYS A 52 1.58 -5.99 4.20
N LEU A 53 1.58 -7.21 3.65
CA LEU A 53 2.27 -8.34 4.28
C LEU A 53 3.77 -8.08 4.49
N ARG A 54 4.43 -7.40 3.56
CA ARG A 54 5.88 -7.14 3.62
C ARG A 54 6.25 -6.35 4.87
N GLY A 55 5.60 -5.21 5.10
CA GLY A 55 5.86 -4.36 6.26
C GLY A 55 5.40 -4.98 7.57
N ALA A 56 4.22 -5.60 7.61
CA ALA A 56 3.73 -6.30 8.79
C ALA A 56 4.68 -7.43 9.20
N MET A 57 5.11 -8.25 8.23
CA MET A 57 6.04 -9.35 8.46
C MET A 57 7.40 -8.85 8.94
N ASN A 58 7.95 -7.79 8.32
CA ASN A 58 9.23 -7.23 8.74
C ASN A 58 9.20 -6.67 10.17
N LYS A 59 8.13 -5.98 10.54
CA LYS A 59 7.92 -5.48 11.91
C LYS A 59 7.88 -6.64 12.90
N ILE A 60 7.08 -7.66 12.62
CA ILE A 60 6.88 -8.81 13.51
C ILE A 60 8.15 -9.67 13.65
N LEU A 61 8.89 -9.88 12.58
CA LEU A 61 10.15 -10.64 12.61
C LEU A 61 11.29 -9.89 13.31
N ALA A 62 11.20 -8.57 13.44
CA ALA A 62 12.16 -7.78 14.20
C ALA A 62 11.93 -7.79 15.71
N LEU A 63 10.80 -8.32 16.17
CA LEU A 63 10.48 -8.49 17.60
C LEU A 63 11.24 -9.69 18.20
N THR A 64 11.48 -9.64 19.49
CA THR A 64 11.97 -10.80 20.26
C THR A 64 10.92 -11.92 20.30
N GLU A 65 11.32 -13.12 20.67
CA GLU A 65 10.39 -14.26 20.82
C GLU A 65 9.31 -13.97 21.86
N ASP A 66 9.69 -13.36 22.99
CA ASP A 66 8.76 -12.99 24.06
C ASP A 66 7.74 -11.93 23.60
N GLU A 67 8.18 -10.94 22.81
CA GLU A 67 7.27 -9.93 22.23
C GLU A 67 6.30 -10.59 21.25
N ARG A 68 6.78 -11.48 20.39
CA ARG A 68 5.91 -12.22 19.47
C ARG A 68 4.92 -13.13 20.19
N ALA A 69 5.35 -13.78 21.28
CA ALA A 69 4.48 -14.65 22.08
C ALA A 69 3.31 -13.90 22.72
N ARG A 70 3.50 -12.63 23.09
CA ARG A 70 2.42 -11.77 23.62
C ARG A 70 1.38 -11.36 22.59
N GLY A 71 1.64 -11.58 21.29
CA GLY A 71 0.71 -11.31 20.22
C GLY A 71 0.74 -9.88 19.71
N PHE A 72 -0.17 -9.59 18.77
CA PHE A 72 -0.19 -8.36 18.00
C PHE A 72 -1.57 -7.67 18.03
N VAL A 73 -1.55 -6.36 17.97
CA VAL A 73 -2.77 -5.56 17.79
C VAL A 73 -2.60 -4.69 16.55
N ALA A 74 -3.65 -4.55 15.75
CA ALA A 74 -3.68 -3.63 14.63
C ALA A 74 -5.05 -2.97 14.47
N ALA A 75 -5.07 -1.67 14.18
CA ALA A 75 -6.30 -0.93 13.83
C ALA A 75 -6.45 -0.90 12.31
N SER A 76 -7.21 -1.83 11.73
CA SER A 76 -7.41 -1.89 10.28
C SER A 76 -8.54 -2.82 9.87
N SER A 77 -9.42 -2.34 9.00
CA SER A 77 -10.49 -3.14 8.40
C SER A 77 -10.15 -3.78 7.05
N GLY A 78 -8.92 -3.65 6.57
CA GLY A 78 -8.54 -4.07 5.22
C GLY A 78 -7.24 -4.88 5.17
N ASN A 79 -6.44 -4.59 4.14
CA ASN A 79 -5.21 -5.30 3.78
C ASN A 79 -4.21 -5.43 4.93
N HIS A 80 -4.09 -4.41 5.78
CA HIS A 80 -3.14 -4.45 6.90
C HIS A 80 -3.60 -5.39 8.02
N GLY A 81 -4.87 -5.33 8.44
CA GLY A 81 -5.41 -6.28 9.43
C GLY A 81 -5.27 -7.73 8.97
N ARG A 82 -5.53 -7.98 7.68
CA ARG A 82 -5.34 -9.29 7.06
C ARG A 82 -3.87 -9.76 7.09
N ALA A 83 -2.94 -8.83 6.85
CA ALA A 83 -1.50 -9.13 6.90
C ALA A 83 -1.03 -9.48 8.32
N VAL A 84 -1.49 -8.74 9.34
CA VAL A 84 -1.15 -9.00 10.75
C VAL A 84 -1.79 -10.32 11.23
N ALA A 85 -3.05 -10.58 10.89
CA ALA A 85 -3.72 -11.84 11.20
C ALA A 85 -3.00 -13.05 10.58
N TYR A 86 -2.60 -12.95 9.30
CA TYR A 86 -1.83 -13.99 8.63
C TYR A 86 -0.47 -14.22 9.30
N ALA A 87 0.24 -13.16 9.68
CA ALA A 87 1.53 -13.29 10.37
C ALA A 87 1.37 -13.97 11.74
N ALA A 88 0.35 -13.60 12.51
CA ALA A 88 0.05 -14.25 13.79
C ALA A 88 -0.24 -15.75 13.62
N GLN A 89 -1.08 -16.10 12.65
CA GLN A 89 -1.35 -17.51 12.31
C GLN A 89 -0.07 -18.26 11.95
N ARG A 90 0.82 -17.63 11.18
CA ARG A 90 2.08 -18.24 10.73
C ARG A 90 3.05 -18.52 11.88
N PHE A 91 3.02 -17.70 12.95
CA PHE A 91 3.87 -17.86 14.14
C PHE A 91 3.16 -18.57 15.31
N GLY A 92 1.93 -19.03 15.14
CA GLY A 92 1.15 -19.69 16.18
C GLY A 92 0.86 -18.81 17.40
N THR A 93 0.71 -17.48 17.17
CA THR A 93 0.43 -16.49 18.20
C THR A 93 -0.91 -15.78 17.95
N HIS A 94 -1.29 -14.86 18.81
CA HIS A 94 -2.56 -14.17 18.75
C HIS A 94 -2.45 -12.84 17.99
N ALA A 95 -3.49 -12.52 17.21
CA ALA A 95 -3.72 -11.17 16.70
C ALA A 95 -5.10 -10.68 17.12
N CYS A 96 -5.17 -9.43 17.54
CA CYS A 96 -6.41 -8.70 17.76
C CYS A 96 -6.50 -7.58 16.73
N ILE A 97 -7.55 -7.60 15.90
CA ILE A 97 -7.76 -6.60 14.86
C ILE A 97 -8.95 -5.73 15.27
N VAL A 98 -8.65 -4.45 15.49
CA VAL A 98 -9.67 -3.44 15.82
C VAL A 98 -10.22 -2.87 14.52
N MET A 99 -11.54 -2.97 14.33
CA MET A 99 -12.24 -2.55 13.12
C MET A 99 -13.45 -1.67 13.46
N PRO A 100 -13.84 -0.75 12.56
CA PRO A 100 -15.13 -0.09 12.67
C PRO A 100 -16.28 -1.10 12.62
N GLU A 101 -17.33 -0.88 13.40
CA GLU A 101 -18.57 -1.69 13.35
C GLU A 101 -19.19 -1.70 11.94
N THR A 102 -18.99 -0.60 11.19
CA THR A 102 -19.45 -0.45 9.80
C THR A 102 -18.61 -1.21 8.77
N ALA A 103 -17.56 -1.93 9.20
CA ALA A 103 -16.72 -2.68 8.27
C ALA A 103 -17.54 -3.81 7.60
N PRO A 104 -17.42 -4.02 6.27
CA PRO A 104 -18.16 -5.04 5.56
C PRO A 104 -17.97 -6.44 6.15
N ALA A 105 -19.05 -7.22 6.24
CA ALA A 105 -19.03 -8.56 6.81
C ALA A 105 -18.01 -9.49 6.14
N VAL A 106 -17.82 -9.35 4.83
CA VAL A 106 -16.83 -10.12 4.07
C VAL A 106 -15.39 -9.85 4.55
N LYS A 107 -15.05 -8.60 4.89
CA LYS A 107 -13.73 -8.24 5.44
C LYS A 107 -13.55 -8.79 6.85
N GLN A 108 -14.59 -8.73 7.69
CA GLN A 108 -14.59 -9.34 9.02
C GLN A 108 -14.39 -10.86 8.94
N ALA A 109 -15.14 -11.54 8.09
CA ALA A 109 -15.05 -12.98 7.89
C ALA A 109 -13.65 -13.42 7.42
N ALA A 110 -13.03 -12.68 6.50
CA ALA A 110 -11.70 -12.95 6.00
C ALA A 110 -10.61 -12.87 7.11
N ILE A 111 -10.76 -11.96 8.07
CA ILE A 111 -9.83 -11.85 9.21
C ILE A 111 -10.08 -12.96 10.23
N ARG A 112 -11.36 -13.27 10.56
CA ARG A 112 -11.69 -14.40 11.44
C ARG A 112 -11.20 -15.75 10.89
N ALA A 113 -11.28 -15.94 9.57
CA ALA A 113 -10.77 -17.15 8.91
C ALA A 113 -9.27 -17.38 9.09
N LEU A 114 -8.50 -16.32 9.40
CA LEU A 114 -7.09 -16.39 9.75
C LEU A 114 -6.84 -16.62 11.26
N GLY A 115 -7.91 -16.83 12.04
CA GLY A 115 -7.83 -17.08 13.48
C GLY A 115 -7.63 -15.83 14.35
N ALA A 116 -7.73 -14.64 13.79
CA ALA A 116 -7.59 -13.41 14.57
C ALA A 116 -8.89 -13.06 15.33
N GLU A 117 -8.72 -12.52 16.52
CA GLU A 117 -9.77 -11.87 17.30
C GLU A 117 -10.20 -10.56 16.62
N LEU A 118 -11.51 -10.29 16.56
CA LEU A 118 -12.03 -9.00 16.12
C LEU A 118 -12.62 -8.24 17.28
N VAL A 119 -12.17 -6.98 17.42
CA VAL A 119 -12.81 -6.01 18.29
C VAL A 119 -13.44 -4.94 17.41
N LEU A 120 -14.77 -4.79 17.51
CA LEU A 120 -15.54 -3.80 16.77
C LEU A 120 -15.76 -2.58 17.66
N CYS A 121 -15.60 -1.37 17.08
CA CYS A 121 -15.78 -0.12 17.79
C CYS A 121 -16.21 1.00 16.83
N ASP A 122 -16.46 2.20 17.36
CA ASP A 122 -16.63 3.38 16.52
C ASP A 122 -15.35 3.64 15.67
N ALA A 123 -15.55 4.09 14.45
CA ALA A 123 -14.46 4.34 13.50
C ALA A 123 -13.44 5.38 14.01
N ALA A 124 -13.90 6.37 14.79
CA ALA A 124 -13.05 7.41 15.35
C ALA A 124 -12.16 6.87 16.50
N GLU A 125 -12.67 5.91 17.27
CA GLU A 125 -12.01 5.38 18.49
C GLU A 125 -11.02 4.24 18.20
N ARG A 126 -10.98 3.71 16.96
CA ARG A 126 -10.24 2.48 16.64
C ARG A 126 -8.76 2.48 17.04
N PHE A 127 -8.09 3.62 16.96
CA PHE A 127 -6.68 3.73 17.34
C PHE A 127 -6.50 3.75 18.87
N ASP A 128 -7.38 4.44 19.58
CA ASP A 128 -7.36 4.50 21.05
C ASP A 128 -7.71 3.13 21.67
N VAL A 129 -8.71 2.45 21.10
CA VAL A 129 -9.06 1.07 21.48
C VAL A 129 -7.89 0.13 21.24
N ALA A 130 -7.22 0.22 20.09
CA ALA A 130 -6.06 -0.61 19.79
C ALA A 130 -4.89 -0.32 20.75
N ALA A 131 -4.61 0.94 21.05
CA ALA A 131 -3.56 1.33 21.99
C ALA A 131 -3.85 0.80 23.41
N ARG A 132 -5.10 0.91 23.88
CA ARG A 132 -5.54 0.36 25.17
C ARG A 132 -5.34 -1.16 25.23
N LEU A 133 -5.77 -1.89 24.19
CA LEU A 133 -5.61 -3.35 24.12
C LEU A 133 -4.13 -3.77 24.13
N CYS A 134 -3.25 -3.01 23.46
CA CYS A 134 -1.80 -3.25 23.56
C CYS A 134 -1.31 -3.13 25.00
N ALA A 135 -1.69 -2.07 25.71
CA ALA A 135 -1.27 -1.83 27.09
C ALA A 135 -1.80 -2.91 28.05
N GLU A 136 -3.08 -3.26 27.94
CA GLU A 136 -3.74 -4.28 28.78
C GLU A 136 -3.16 -5.67 28.60
N ARG A 137 -2.78 -6.04 27.38
CA ARG A 137 -2.33 -7.39 27.03
C ARG A 137 -0.81 -7.53 26.94
N GLY A 138 -0.08 -6.45 27.04
CA GLY A 138 1.36 -6.42 26.74
C GLY A 138 1.70 -6.77 25.29
N ALA A 139 0.71 -6.69 24.39
CA ALA A 139 0.84 -7.02 22.99
C ALA A 139 1.53 -5.91 22.18
N THR A 140 2.09 -6.24 21.03
CA THR A 140 2.76 -5.24 20.18
C THR A 140 1.81 -4.64 19.16
N MET A 141 1.78 -3.29 19.10
CA MET A 141 1.12 -2.57 18.02
C MET A 141 1.86 -2.75 16.70
N VAL A 142 1.15 -3.16 15.66
CA VAL A 142 1.67 -3.19 14.29
C VAL A 142 0.96 -2.10 13.48
N PRO A 143 1.58 -0.92 13.31
CA PRO A 143 0.94 0.20 12.61
C PRO A 143 0.87 -0.05 11.10
N PRO A 144 -0.13 0.54 10.40
CA PRO A 144 -0.34 0.29 8.97
C PRO A 144 0.67 0.96 8.03
N PHE A 145 1.45 1.95 8.50
CA PHE A 145 2.42 2.70 7.69
C PHE A 145 3.49 3.42 8.51
N ASP A 146 3.16 4.17 9.55
CA ASP A 146 4.02 5.15 10.21
C ASP A 146 5.01 4.50 11.20
N ASP A 147 5.89 3.66 10.67
CA ASP A 147 6.89 2.91 11.43
C ASP A 147 8.06 2.54 10.51
N PRO A 148 9.33 2.81 10.89
CA PRO A 148 10.48 2.56 10.02
C PRO A 148 10.66 1.08 9.64
N LEU A 149 10.30 0.13 10.52
CA LEU A 149 10.35 -1.30 10.20
C LEU A 149 9.27 -1.68 9.18
N VAL A 150 8.05 -1.10 9.31
CA VAL A 150 6.99 -1.29 8.32
C VAL A 150 7.41 -0.71 6.98
N MET A 151 7.93 0.53 6.96
CA MET A 151 8.42 1.19 5.75
C MET A 151 9.55 0.40 5.07
N ALA A 152 10.51 -0.11 5.83
CA ALA A 152 11.60 -0.94 5.30
C ALA A 152 11.08 -2.21 4.62
N GLY A 153 10.08 -2.88 5.21
CA GLY A 153 9.40 -4.01 4.58
C GLY A 153 8.72 -3.63 3.26
N GLN A 154 8.04 -2.48 3.20
CA GLN A 154 7.40 -1.98 1.98
C GLN A 154 8.42 -1.59 0.90
N GLY A 155 9.59 -1.06 1.31
CA GLY A 155 10.68 -0.69 0.41
C GLY A 155 11.23 -1.86 -0.40
N THR A 156 11.05 -3.10 0.06
CA THR A 156 11.44 -4.31 -0.68
C THR A 156 10.75 -4.44 -2.03
N VAL A 157 9.58 -3.81 -2.22
CA VAL A 157 8.90 -3.71 -3.53
C VAL A 157 9.80 -2.97 -4.53
N GLY A 158 10.46 -1.87 -4.10
CA GLY A 158 11.38 -1.10 -4.94
C GLY A 158 12.62 -1.90 -5.33
N LEU A 159 13.18 -2.69 -4.41
CA LEU A 159 14.32 -3.58 -4.71
C LEU A 159 13.94 -4.58 -5.81
N GLU A 160 12.82 -5.28 -5.65
CA GLU A 160 12.35 -6.27 -6.62
C GLU A 160 12.02 -5.65 -7.99
N ILE A 161 11.46 -4.43 -8.03
CA ILE A 161 11.17 -3.72 -9.29
C ILE A 161 12.47 -3.46 -10.06
N LEU A 162 13.50 -2.93 -9.41
CA LEU A 162 14.77 -2.62 -10.07
C LEU A 162 15.55 -3.88 -10.46
N GLU A 163 15.43 -4.96 -9.71
CA GLU A 163 15.99 -6.26 -10.08
C GLU A 163 15.31 -6.82 -11.33
N GLN A 164 13.96 -6.70 -11.42
CA GLN A 164 13.16 -7.23 -12.52
C GLN A 164 13.16 -6.33 -13.77
N CYS A 165 13.41 -5.02 -13.63
CA CYS A 165 13.52 -4.05 -14.72
C CYS A 165 14.61 -3.01 -14.42
N PRO A 166 15.90 -3.33 -14.65
CA PRO A 166 17.01 -2.42 -14.38
C PRO A 166 16.99 -1.13 -15.24
N ALA A 167 16.31 -1.14 -16.38
CA ALA A 167 16.19 -0.02 -17.29
C ALA A 167 14.87 0.75 -17.11
N LEU A 168 14.33 0.81 -15.89
CA LEU A 168 13.13 1.56 -15.57
C LEU A 168 13.38 3.07 -15.63
N ASP A 169 12.43 3.84 -16.17
CA ASP A 169 12.49 5.31 -16.26
C ASP A 169 11.61 6.00 -15.21
N ALA A 170 10.46 5.39 -14.86
CA ALA A 170 9.56 5.96 -13.88
C ALA A 170 8.78 4.90 -13.11
N LEU A 171 8.37 5.26 -11.91
CA LEU A 171 7.57 4.44 -11.00
C LEU A 171 6.41 5.25 -10.45
N VAL A 172 5.20 4.68 -10.46
CA VAL A 172 4.00 5.30 -9.90
C VAL A 172 3.46 4.45 -8.77
N VAL A 173 3.30 5.05 -7.60
CA VAL A 173 2.96 4.38 -6.34
C VAL A 173 1.65 4.94 -5.77
N PRO A 174 0.66 4.11 -5.41
CA PRO A 174 -0.53 4.54 -4.66
C PRO A 174 -0.17 5.07 -3.28
N VAL A 175 -0.76 6.22 -2.89
CA VAL A 175 -0.40 6.92 -1.66
C VAL A 175 -1.59 7.10 -0.73
N SER A 176 -1.40 6.67 0.53
CA SER A 176 -2.24 6.97 1.68
C SER A 176 -1.41 7.65 2.77
N GLY A 177 -1.08 6.97 3.86
CA GLY A 177 -0.22 7.51 4.93
C GLY A 177 1.27 7.63 4.57
N GLY A 178 1.73 7.04 3.45
CA GLY A 178 3.07 7.23 2.92
C GLY A 178 4.05 6.07 3.10
N GLY A 179 3.70 5.04 3.88
CA GLY A 179 4.64 3.95 4.19
C GLY A 179 5.14 3.16 2.97
N LEU A 180 4.29 2.95 1.95
CA LEU A 180 4.70 2.27 0.72
C LEU A 180 5.63 3.15 -0.10
N ILE A 181 5.18 4.34 -0.47
CA ILE A 181 5.98 5.24 -1.31
C ILE A 181 7.28 5.67 -0.62
N GLY A 182 7.24 5.94 0.70
CA GLY A 182 8.44 6.30 1.47
C GLY A 182 9.50 5.19 1.42
N GLY A 183 9.08 3.93 1.67
CA GLY A 183 9.99 2.79 1.56
C GLY A 183 10.52 2.56 0.13
N VAL A 184 9.62 2.56 -0.85
CA VAL A 184 9.93 2.30 -2.26
C VAL A 184 10.84 3.41 -2.82
N ALA A 185 10.49 4.68 -2.60
CA ALA A 185 11.27 5.81 -3.11
C ALA A 185 12.68 5.84 -2.51
N THR A 186 12.82 5.58 -1.21
CA THR A 186 14.14 5.48 -0.56
C THR A 186 15.00 4.40 -1.23
N ALA A 187 14.45 3.19 -1.47
CA ALA A 187 15.19 2.12 -2.14
C ALA A 187 15.57 2.48 -3.58
N VAL A 188 14.62 3.03 -4.33
CA VAL A 188 14.80 3.37 -5.75
C VAL A 188 15.81 4.50 -5.93
N LYS A 189 15.69 5.59 -5.17
CA LYS A 189 16.62 6.72 -5.27
C LYS A 189 18.05 6.38 -4.85
N ALA A 190 18.20 5.47 -3.88
CA ALA A 190 19.52 4.99 -3.47
C ALA A 190 20.22 4.10 -4.51
N LEU A 191 19.45 3.35 -5.33
CA LEU A 191 20.00 2.41 -6.32
C LEU A 191 20.02 2.97 -7.75
N ALA A 192 19.01 3.74 -8.11
CA ALA A 192 18.76 4.26 -9.45
C ALA A 192 18.20 5.70 -9.34
N PRO A 193 19.01 6.71 -8.97
CA PRO A 193 18.55 8.08 -8.70
C PRO A 193 17.92 8.76 -9.93
N HIS A 194 18.17 8.25 -11.14
CA HIS A 194 17.57 8.72 -12.38
C HIS A 194 16.11 8.30 -12.54
N VAL A 195 15.65 7.25 -11.85
CA VAL A 195 14.27 6.78 -11.90
C VAL A 195 13.37 7.78 -11.18
N ARG A 196 12.37 8.28 -11.90
CA ARG A 196 11.39 9.22 -11.36
C ARG A 196 10.33 8.45 -10.56
N VAL A 197 10.05 8.89 -9.33
CA VAL A 197 9.06 8.28 -8.45
C VAL A 197 7.90 9.23 -8.22
N TYR A 198 6.72 8.84 -8.68
CA TYR A 198 5.50 9.62 -8.53
C TYR A 198 4.53 8.97 -7.55
N GLY A 199 3.88 9.79 -6.73
CA GLY A 199 2.75 9.39 -5.90
C GLY A 199 1.42 9.66 -6.61
N ALA A 200 0.43 8.79 -6.37
CA ALA A 200 -0.95 9.03 -6.78
C ALA A 200 -1.88 8.91 -5.57
N GLU A 201 -2.66 9.96 -5.30
CA GLU A 201 -3.61 10.01 -4.19
C GLU A 201 -5.01 10.41 -4.69
N PRO A 202 -6.11 10.05 -3.96
CA PRO A 202 -7.45 10.47 -4.34
C PRO A 202 -7.58 12.01 -4.31
N GLU A 203 -8.18 12.58 -5.36
CA GLU A 203 -8.49 14.01 -5.42
C GLU A 203 -9.32 14.48 -4.22
N ALA A 204 -10.20 13.61 -3.73
CA ALA A 204 -11.00 13.87 -2.52
C ALA A 204 -10.17 13.92 -1.23
N LEU A 205 -8.94 13.43 -1.22
CA LEU A 205 -8.06 13.34 -0.05
C LEU A 205 -6.62 13.73 -0.42
N PRO A 206 -6.35 15.01 -0.80
CA PRO A 206 -5.06 15.47 -1.35
C PRO A 206 -4.03 15.77 -0.25
N ARG A 207 -3.82 14.80 0.66
CA ARG A 207 -3.03 15.00 1.89
C ARG A 207 -1.56 15.24 1.63
N TYR A 208 -0.96 14.60 0.63
CA TYR A 208 0.45 14.82 0.30
C TYR A 208 0.65 16.14 -0.46
N ARG A 209 -0.24 16.47 -1.39
CA ARG A 209 -0.20 17.78 -2.06
C ARG A 209 -0.24 18.93 -1.05
N GLU A 210 -1.20 18.90 -0.12
CA GLU A 210 -1.34 19.96 0.88
C GLU A 210 -0.18 19.96 1.88
N SER A 211 0.30 18.79 2.28
CA SER A 211 1.43 18.68 3.23
C SER A 211 2.76 19.14 2.61
N LEU A 212 3.00 18.83 1.34
CA LEU A 212 4.21 19.30 0.64
C LEU A 212 4.20 20.81 0.46
N ARG A 213 3.03 21.43 0.20
CA ARG A 213 2.88 22.90 0.15
C ARG A 213 3.14 23.54 1.52
N ALA A 214 2.70 22.90 2.58
CA ALA A 214 2.87 23.38 3.95
C ALA A 214 4.28 23.11 4.50
N GLY A 215 5.05 22.18 3.93
CA GLY A 215 6.34 21.73 4.44
C GLY A 215 6.27 20.81 5.66
N HIS A 216 5.08 20.39 6.05
CA HIS A 216 4.83 19.46 7.16
C HIS A 216 3.52 18.69 6.95
N PRO A 217 3.32 17.54 7.64
CA PRO A 217 2.08 16.79 7.54
C PRO A 217 0.85 17.61 7.93
N VAL A 218 -0.12 17.72 7.02
CA VAL A 218 -1.39 18.43 7.20
C VAL A 218 -2.54 17.42 7.18
N GLN A 219 -3.52 17.61 8.05
CA GLN A 219 -4.75 16.84 8.03
C GLN A 219 -5.76 17.48 7.07
N VAL A 220 -6.25 16.67 6.12
CA VAL A 220 -7.34 17.05 5.22
C VAL A 220 -8.68 16.56 5.76
N GLU A 221 -9.76 17.19 5.30
CA GLU A 221 -11.11 16.76 5.65
C GLU A 221 -11.41 15.35 5.15
N GLN A 222 -12.12 14.56 5.96
CA GLN A 222 -12.54 13.22 5.57
C GLN A 222 -13.59 13.28 4.45
N GLN A 223 -13.23 12.75 3.30
CA GLN A 223 -14.16 12.59 2.17
C GLN A 223 -14.23 11.13 1.72
N ARG A 224 -15.31 10.78 1.02
CA ARG A 224 -15.50 9.45 0.46
C ARG A 224 -14.78 9.33 -0.88
N SER A 225 -14.16 8.18 -1.11
CA SER A 225 -13.60 7.79 -2.39
C SER A 225 -13.78 6.29 -2.58
N VAL A 226 -13.83 5.82 -3.81
CA VAL A 226 -13.81 4.39 -4.15
C VAL A 226 -12.47 3.75 -3.80
N ALA A 227 -11.42 4.55 -3.60
CA ALA A 227 -10.10 4.12 -3.16
C ALA A 227 -10.07 3.84 -1.64
N ASP A 228 -10.85 2.88 -1.18
CA ASP A 228 -11.11 2.56 0.23
C ASP A 228 -9.87 2.12 1.05
N ALA A 229 -8.76 1.78 0.40
CA ALA A 229 -7.47 1.53 1.05
C ALA A 229 -6.57 2.79 1.14
N LEU A 230 -6.97 3.91 0.54
CA LEU A 230 -6.21 5.18 0.53
C LEU A 230 -6.92 6.29 1.34
N VAL A 231 -7.43 5.97 2.52
CA VAL A 231 -8.32 6.84 3.31
C VAL A 231 -7.66 7.55 4.51
N ALA A 232 -6.34 7.49 4.66
CA ALA A 232 -5.67 8.28 5.68
C ALA A 232 -5.90 9.78 5.42
N GLN A 233 -6.27 10.52 6.45
CA GLN A 233 -6.51 11.97 6.33
C GLN A 233 -5.23 12.80 6.39
N ARG A 234 -4.11 12.20 6.83
CA ARG A 234 -2.84 12.88 7.07
C ARG A 234 -1.69 11.93 6.73
N PRO A 235 -0.58 12.43 6.16
CA PRO A 235 0.68 11.68 6.09
C PRO A 235 1.16 11.26 7.48
N GLY A 236 1.86 10.14 7.56
CA GLY A 236 2.58 9.76 8.77
C GLY A 236 3.73 10.72 9.07
N ASP A 237 3.99 10.99 10.35
CA ASP A 237 5.09 11.86 10.76
C ASP A 237 6.46 11.27 10.42
N VAL A 238 6.59 9.95 10.54
CA VAL A 238 7.80 9.21 10.15
C VAL A 238 7.90 9.07 8.62
N CYS A 239 6.77 8.90 7.94
CA CYS A 239 6.75 8.69 6.48
C CYS A 239 7.07 9.98 5.71
N PHE A 240 6.55 11.12 6.16
CA PHE A 240 6.57 12.37 5.39
C PHE A 240 7.95 12.84 4.97
N PRO A 241 8.98 12.89 5.83
CA PRO A 241 10.32 13.34 5.42
C PRO A 241 10.89 12.53 4.27
N TYR A 242 10.78 11.21 4.32
CA TYR A 242 11.29 10.32 3.26
C TYR A 242 10.54 10.49 1.94
N VAL A 243 9.24 10.73 2.00
CA VAL A 243 8.44 10.98 0.80
C VAL A 243 8.74 12.35 0.21
N ALA A 244 8.85 13.38 1.05
CA ALA A 244 9.17 14.74 0.61
C ALA A 244 10.56 14.85 -0.04
N GLU A 245 11.52 14.05 0.43
CA GLU A 245 12.88 14.01 -0.10
C GLU A 245 12.99 13.23 -1.41
N ASN A 246 12.25 12.10 -1.54
CA ASN A 246 12.53 11.10 -2.56
C ASN A 246 11.44 10.99 -3.66
N ALA A 247 10.28 11.63 -3.52
CA ALA A 247 9.26 11.64 -4.57
C ALA A 247 9.43 12.83 -5.51
N ASP A 248 9.33 12.58 -6.82
CA ASP A 248 9.47 13.61 -7.85
C ASP A 248 8.18 14.37 -8.15
N GLY A 249 7.04 13.91 -7.63
CA GLY A 249 5.76 14.59 -7.78
C GLY A 249 4.55 13.74 -7.39
N PHE A 250 3.38 14.39 -7.42
CA PHE A 250 2.11 13.77 -7.04
C PHE A 250 1.01 14.09 -8.06
N ALA A 251 0.09 13.14 -8.23
CA ALA A 251 -1.15 13.31 -8.98
C ALA A 251 -2.36 13.09 -8.06
N ASP A 252 -3.36 13.97 -8.20
CA ASP A 252 -4.67 13.84 -7.56
C ASP A 252 -5.64 13.20 -8.56
N VAL A 253 -6.22 12.06 -8.22
CA VAL A 253 -6.97 11.23 -9.15
C VAL A 253 -8.44 11.16 -8.76
N ALA A 254 -9.32 11.51 -9.69
CA ALA A 254 -10.75 11.37 -9.51
C ALA A 254 -11.19 9.90 -9.52
N ASP A 255 -12.25 9.57 -8.78
CA ASP A 255 -12.80 8.21 -8.69
C ASP A 255 -13.16 7.63 -10.08
N ALA A 256 -13.64 8.46 -11.00
CA ALA A 256 -13.99 8.03 -12.36
C ALA A 256 -12.76 7.53 -13.15
N ASP A 257 -11.62 8.22 -13.04
CA ASP A 257 -10.38 7.84 -13.73
C ASP A 257 -9.76 6.58 -13.13
N LEU A 258 -9.87 6.45 -11.82
CA LEU A 258 -9.45 5.26 -11.08
C LEU A 258 -10.26 4.03 -11.52
N LEU A 259 -11.59 4.14 -11.58
CA LEU A 259 -12.46 3.03 -12.04
C LEU A 259 -12.22 2.70 -13.51
N ARG A 260 -11.96 3.69 -14.36
CA ARG A 260 -11.57 3.47 -15.77
C ARG A 260 -10.26 2.70 -15.87
N ALA A 261 -9.25 3.07 -15.09
CA ALA A 261 -7.97 2.36 -15.02
C ALA A 261 -8.15 0.91 -14.54
N MET A 262 -8.98 0.70 -13.51
CA MET A 262 -9.30 -0.62 -12.99
C MET A 262 -9.98 -1.50 -14.06
N LYS A 263 -10.93 -0.95 -14.82
CA LYS A 263 -11.58 -1.66 -15.93
C LYS A 263 -10.60 -2.04 -17.04
N LEU A 264 -9.70 -1.13 -17.42
CA LEU A 264 -8.63 -1.41 -18.39
C LEU A 264 -7.68 -2.50 -17.89
N LEU A 265 -7.24 -2.46 -16.63
CA LEU A 265 -6.42 -3.50 -16.04
C LEU A 265 -7.10 -4.87 -16.10
N LEU A 266 -8.40 -4.92 -15.79
CA LEU A 266 -9.15 -6.16 -15.79
C LEU A 266 -9.31 -6.71 -17.22
N LEU A 267 -9.75 -5.86 -18.17
CA LEU A 267 -10.13 -6.31 -19.51
C LEU A 267 -8.93 -6.47 -20.45
N GLU A 268 -7.95 -5.58 -20.40
CA GLU A 268 -6.80 -5.57 -21.30
C GLU A 268 -5.52 -6.08 -20.62
N GLY A 269 -5.30 -5.71 -19.36
CA GLY A 269 -4.16 -6.18 -18.56
C GLY A 269 -4.33 -7.59 -17.99
N LYS A 270 -5.57 -8.13 -18.00
CA LYS A 270 -5.94 -9.43 -17.40
C LYS A 270 -5.54 -9.54 -15.92
N LEU A 271 -5.52 -8.42 -15.24
CA LEU A 271 -5.08 -8.31 -13.84
C LEU A 271 -6.22 -7.77 -12.95
N LEU A 272 -6.66 -8.60 -12.01
CA LEU A 272 -7.64 -8.20 -11.00
C LEU A 272 -6.95 -7.42 -9.89
N CYS A 273 -7.46 -6.23 -9.59
CA CYS A 273 -6.99 -5.40 -8.48
C CYS A 273 -8.16 -4.74 -7.74
N GLU A 274 -7.89 -4.22 -6.54
CA GLU A 274 -8.82 -3.34 -5.83
C GLU A 274 -8.76 -1.91 -6.41
N PRO A 275 -9.82 -1.08 -6.27
CA PRO A 275 -9.85 0.28 -6.82
C PRO A 275 -8.61 1.11 -6.46
N SER A 276 -8.22 1.12 -5.20
CA SER A 276 -7.05 1.85 -4.70
C SER A 276 -5.74 1.57 -5.46
N SER A 277 -5.62 0.37 -6.02
CA SER A 277 -4.39 -0.07 -6.71
C SER A 277 -4.27 0.45 -8.13
N ALA A 278 -5.39 0.78 -8.76
CA ALA A 278 -5.43 1.29 -10.14
C ALA A 278 -5.14 2.81 -10.24
N ILE A 279 -5.03 3.51 -9.10
CA ILE A 279 -4.96 4.97 -9.04
C ILE A 279 -3.79 5.56 -9.84
N GLY A 280 -2.61 4.92 -9.81
CA GLY A 280 -1.45 5.38 -10.59
C GLY A 280 -1.70 5.35 -12.10
N MET A 281 -2.39 4.33 -12.59
CA MET A 281 -2.79 4.26 -14.01
C MET A 281 -3.89 5.28 -14.33
N GLY A 282 -4.80 5.58 -13.38
CA GLY A 282 -5.76 6.66 -13.51
C GLY A 282 -5.10 8.02 -13.74
N ALA A 283 -4.02 8.31 -12.99
CA ALA A 283 -3.21 9.51 -13.20
C ALA A 283 -2.59 9.58 -14.60
N ALA A 284 -2.07 8.45 -15.11
CA ALA A 284 -1.49 8.38 -16.45
C ALA A 284 -2.54 8.57 -17.54
N LEU A 285 -3.73 7.96 -17.42
CA LEU A 285 -4.86 8.13 -18.36
C LEU A 285 -5.30 9.60 -18.52
N ARG A 286 -5.12 10.41 -17.47
CA ARG A 286 -5.44 11.86 -17.47
C ARG A 286 -4.28 12.73 -17.88
N GLY A 287 -3.11 12.15 -18.19
CA GLY A 287 -1.91 12.92 -18.52
C GLY A 287 -1.39 13.78 -17.36
N GLN A 288 -1.70 13.42 -16.11
CA GLN A 288 -1.29 14.17 -14.92
C GLN A 288 0.18 13.92 -14.53
N LEU A 289 0.81 12.94 -15.15
CA LEU A 289 2.21 12.59 -14.92
C LEU A 289 3.04 12.94 -16.15
N PRO A 290 4.26 13.50 -16.01
CA PRO A 290 5.13 13.87 -17.13
C PRO A 290 5.83 12.62 -17.71
N LEU A 291 5.05 11.69 -18.24
CA LEU A 291 5.51 10.45 -18.86
C LEU A 291 5.73 10.66 -20.36
N ARG A 292 6.71 9.94 -20.91
CA ARG A 292 7.03 9.92 -22.34
C ARG A 292 6.68 8.56 -22.93
N ARG A 293 6.40 8.53 -24.23
CA ARG A 293 6.01 7.31 -24.93
C ARG A 293 7.10 6.22 -24.92
N THR A 294 8.34 6.62 -24.78
CA THR A 294 9.52 5.76 -24.69
C THR A 294 9.89 5.37 -23.25
N ASP A 295 9.24 5.95 -22.24
CA ASP A 295 9.53 5.65 -20.84
C ASP A 295 9.00 4.26 -20.48
N LYS A 296 9.83 3.47 -19.82
CA LYS A 296 9.43 2.24 -19.13
C LYS A 296 8.89 2.63 -17.77
N VAL A 297 7.57 2.51 -17.60
CA VAL A 297 6.87 2.97 -16.41
C VAL A 297 6.29 1.80 -15.65
N CYS A 298 6.69 1.66 -14.39
CA CYS A 298 6.09 0.66 -13.50
C CYS A 298 4.98 1.29 -12.65
N PHE A 299 3.80 0.69 -12.69
CA PHE A 299 2.69 0.99 -11.79
C PHE A 299 2.62 -0.08 -10.69
N VAL A 300 2.63 0.33 -9.43
CA VAL A 300 2.48 -0.60 -8.31
C VAL A 300 1.01 -0.94 -8.13
N ILE A 301 0.63 -2.17 -8.44
CA ILE A 301 -0.72 -2.71 -8.21
C ILE A 301 -0.76 -3.27 -6.79
N SER A 302 -1.03 -2.40 -5.85
CA SER A 302 -0.74 -2.55 -4.42
C SER A 302 -1.56 -3.63 -3.71
N GLY A 303 -2.74 -4.00 -4.25
CA GLY A 303 -3.60 -5.05 -3.70
C GLY A 303 -4.73 -5.46 -4.64
N GLY A 304 -5.31 -6.63 -4.37
CA GLY A 304 -6.39 -7.23 -5.14
C GLY A 304 -7.58 -7.70 -4.29
N ASN A 305 -7.67 -7.28 -3.03
CA ASN A 305 -8.74 -7.68 -2.11
C ASN A 305 -10.03 -6.89 -2.39
N VAL A 306 -10.62 -7.13 -3.55
CA VAL A 306 -11.82 -6.47 -4.06
C VAL A 306 -13.07 -7.32 -3.75
N ALA A 307 -14.17 -6.68 -3.40
CA ALA A 307 -15.47 -7.34 -3.28
C ALA A 307 -16.17 -7.39 -4.66
N LEU A 308 -16.99 -8.42 -4.89
CA LEU A 308 -17.72 -8.57 -6.15
C LEU A 308 -18.60 -7.35 -6.47
N GLU A 309 -19.20 -6.74 -5.45
CA GLU A 309 -20.02 -5.54 -5.57
C GLU A 309 -19.22 -4.33 -6.11
N GLN A 310 -17.90 -4.29 -5.83
CA GLN A 310 -17.02 -3.26 -6.38
C GLN A 310 -16.74 -3.48 -7.87
N LEU A 311 -16.72 -4.76 -8.33
CA LEU A 311 -16.55 -5.09 -9.75
C LEU A 311 -17.79 -4.73 -10.58
N HIS A 312 -19.00 -4.87 -10.04
CA HIS A 312 -20.24 -4.44 -10.72
C HIS A 312 -20.23 -2.96 -11.10
N ARG A 313 -19.54 -2.11 -10.33
CA ARG A 313 -19.39 -0.69 -10.69
C ARG A 313 -18.65 -0.47 -12.01
N LEU A 314 -17.89 -1.47 -12.48
CA LEU A 314 -17.15 -1.36 -13.74
C LEU A 314 -18.05 -1.55 -14.97
N GLU A 315 -19.26 -2.10 -14.84
CA GLU A 315 -20.19 -2.33 -15.94
C GLU A 315 -20.54 -1.00 -16.61
N ASP A 316 -20.82 0.04 -15.83
CA ASP A 316 -21.23 1.36 -16.30
C ASP A 316 -20.07 2.29 -16.66
N VAL A 317 -18.82 1.89 -16.40
CA VAL A 317 -17.63 2.69 -16.71
C VAL A 317 -17.33 2.63 -18.21
N ARG A 318 -17.26 3.79 -18.87
CA ARG A 318 -16.84 3.90 -20.29
C ARG A 318 -15.31 3.91 -20.37
N LEU A 319 -14.76 3.13 -21.29
CA LEU A 319 -13.32 3.12 -21.64
C LEU A 319 -12.98 4.20 -22.66
#